data_56e3bf34c7b2b413066da22bdc254bad
#
_entry.id   56e3bf34c7b2b413066da22bdc254bad
#
_cell.length_a   1.000
_cell.length_b   1.000
_cell.length_c   1.000
_cell.angle_alpha   90.00
_cell.angle_beta   90.00
_cell.angle_gamma   90.00
#
_symmetry.space_group_name_H-M   'P 1'
#
loop_
_entity.id
_entity.type
_entity.pdbx_description
1 polymer ?
#
loop_
_entity_poly.entity_id
_entity_poly.type
_entity_poly.pdbx_seq_one_letter_code
_entity_poly.pdbx_strand_id
1 'polypeptide(L)'
;MAYTFTTLKTAIQDYTDNTESTFVSQLSRFIINAEERILKECQLDVFRRNSSGTLTADLKFLSKPSDFLAPYSLSVVNSSKNEFLLYKQVTFLQDYTPNPATTGVPLYYGDWNDSTFLVAPTPSSSFSVELHYFFRPESITAASSGTTWLGDNAELALLYGALVEAYTFMKGEQDLLTLYNGRFQESLQWLKNLGEGKQTRDEYRYDRLRRDVA
;
A
#
# COMPACT_ATOMS: atom_id res chain seq x y z
N MET A 1 -15.80 18.30 2.04
CA MET A 1 -15.18 18.61 3.36
C MET A 1 -14.45 17.37 3.82
N ALA A 2 -13.18 17.51 4.21
CA ALA A 2 -12.42 16.37 4.72
C ALA A 2 -13.09 15.73 5.95
N TYR A 3 -13.16 14.40 5.97
CA TYR A 3 -13.62 13.69 7.15
C TYR A 3 -12.49 13.52 8.16
N THR A 4 -12.77 13.94 9.38
CA THR A 4 -12.05 13.44 10.56
C THR A 4 -12.73 12.17 11.07
N PHE A 5 -12.06 11.40 11.92
CA PHE A 5 -12.67 10.23 12.54
C PHE A 5 -14.00 10.58 13.27
N THR A 6 -14.01 11.71 13.98
CA THR A 6 -15.22 12.15 14.72
C THR A 6 -16.35 12.53 13.78
N THR A 7 -16.09 13.33 12.75
CA THR A 7 -17.12 13.75 11.79
C THR A 7 -17.67 12.60 10.96
N LEU A 8 -16.79 11.63 10.62
CA LEU A 8 -17.21 10.42 9.90
C LEU A 8 -18.12 9.54 10.77
N LYS A 9 -17.80 9.37 12.05
CA LYS A 9 -18.68 8.66 13.00
C LYS A 9 -20.05 9.32 13.10
N THR A 10 -20.09 10.64 13.27
CA THR A 10 -21.36 11.39 13.33
C THR A 10 -22.14 11.22 12.03
N ALA A 11 -21.50 11.34 10.87
CA ALA A 11 -22.15 11.15 9.59
C ALA A 11 -22.76 9.74 9.45
N ILE A 12 -22.06 8.67 9.86
CA ILE A 12 -22.61 7.31 9.83
C ILE A 12 -23.82 7.19 10.75
N GLN A 13 -23.78 7.76 11.95
CA GLN A 13 -24.92 7.76 12.88
C GLN A 13 -26.12 8.52 12.32
N ASP A 14 -25.91 9.68 11.69
CA ASP A 14 -26.97 10.48 11.07
C ASP A 14 -27.64 9.75 9.90
N TYR A 15 -26.83 9.04 9.07
CA TYR A 15 -27.37 8.25 7.95
C TYR A 15 -28.14 7.00 8.38
N THR A 16 -27.77 6.44 9.54
CA THR A 16 -28.39 5.21 10.06
C THR A 16 -29.47 5.48 11.10
N ASP A 17 -29.61 6.75 11.55
CA ASP A 17 -30.47 7.15 12.68
C ASP A 17 -30.32 6.21 13.90
N ASN A 18 -29.08 5.80 14.19
CA ASN A 18 -28.78 4.82 15.22
C ASN A 18 -27.70 5.31 16.19
N THR A 19 -28.11 5.46 17.46
CA THR A 19 -27.23 5.90 18.55
C THR A 19 -27.06 4.85 19.64
N GLU A 20 -27.49 3.60 19.39
CA GLU A 20 -27.35 2.52 20.35
C GLU A 20 -25.88 2.25 20.68
N SER A 21 -25.59 2.02 21.95
CA SER A 21 -24.21 1.82 22.43
C SER A 21 -23.49 0.65 21.76
N THR A 22 -24.22 -0.42 21.44
CA THR A 22 -23.71 -1.58 20.71
C THR A 22 -23.27 -1.23 19.30
N PHE A 23 -24.08 -0.44 18.57
CA PHE A 23 -23.78 0.05 17.24
C PHE A 23 -22.60 1.04 17.27
N VAL A 24 -22.63 2.01 18.18
CA VAL A 24 -21.58 3.04 18.32
C VAL A 24 -20.21 2.42 18.60
N SER A 25 -20.17 1.35 19.39
CA SER A 25 -18.92 0.63 19.68
C SER A 25 -18.29 -0.06 18.45
N GLN A 26 -19.10 -0.36 17.42
CA GLN A 26 -18.63 -1.02 16.18
C GLN A 26 -18.24 -0.04 15.07
N LEU A 27 -18.54 1.26 15.19
CA LEU A 27 -18.28 2.25 14.15
C LEU A 27 -16.81 2.27 13.68
N SER A 28 -15.86 2.17 14.62
CA SER A 28 -14.43 2.09 14.29
C SER A 28 -14.13 0.88 13.40
N ARG A 29 -14.77 -0.26 13.65
CA ARG A 29 -14.58 -1.47 12.87
C ARG A 29 -15.15 -1.35 11.46
N PHE A 30 -16.33 -0.74 11.32
CA PHE A 30 -16.92 -0.48 10.00
C PHE A 30 -16.03 0.40 9.13
N ILE A 31 -15.44 1.44 9.74
CA ILE A 31 -14.51 2.34 9.07
C ILE A 31 -13.24 1.59 8.65
N ILE A 32 -12.63 0.81 9.53
CA ILE A 32 -11.44 0.02 9.21
C ILE A 32 -11.72 -0.98 8.08
N ASN A 33 -12.87 -1.65 8.09
CA ASN A 33 -13.24 -2.57 7.02
C ASN A 33 -13.40 -1.86 5.69
N ALA A 34 -13.99 -0.65 5.69
CA ALA A 34 -14.12 0.17 4.49
C ALA A 34 -12.74 0.59 3.95
N GLU A 35 -11.83 1.06 4.81
CA GLU A 35 -10.46 1.40 4.44
C GLU A 35 -9.73 0.20 3.82
N GLU A 36 -9.83 -0.97 4.44
CA GLU A 36 -9.21 -2.19 3.91
C GLU A 36 -9.75 -2.59 2.53
N ARG A 37 -11.05 -2.44 2.29
CA ARG A 37 -11.64 -2.70 0.97
C ARG A 37 -11.12 -1.71 -0.07
N ILE A 38 -11.06 -0.42 0.26
CA ILE A 38 -10.51 0.61 -0.64
C ILE A 38 -9.06 0.29 -1.00
N LEU A 39 -8.22 -0.03 -0.01
CA LEU A 39 -6.80 -0.32 -0.22
C LEU A 39 -6.56 -1.61 -1.02
N LYS A 40 -7.43 -2.60 -0.90
CA LYS A 40 -7.34 -3.84 -1.70
C LYS A 40 -7.77 -3.65 -3.15
N GLU A 41 -8.71 -2.74 -3.40
CA GLU A 41 -9.26 -2.51 -4.74
C GLU A 41 -8.54 -1.40 -5.51
N CYS A 42 -7.94 -0.43 -4.82
CA CYS A 42 -7.32 0.74 -5.41
C CYS A 42 -5.82 0.80 -5.11
N GLN A 43 -4.99 0.60 -6.14
CA GLN A 43 -3.55 0.83 -6.04
C GLN A 43 -3.23 2.28 -6.41
N LEU A 44 -3.07 3.14 -5.40
CA LEU A 44 -2.78 4.55 -5.60
C LEU A 44 -1.30 4.83 -5.34
N ASP A 45 -0.68 5.61 -6.23
CA ASP A 45 0.73 6.01 -6.12
C ASP A 45 1.04 6.78 -4.83
N VAL A 46 0.03 7.42 -4.24
CA VAL A 46 0.16 8.13 -2.97
C VAL A 46 0.50 7.20 -1.80
N PHE A 47 0.21 5.90 -1.94
CA PHE A 47 0.57 4.89 -0.93
C PHE A 47 1.93 4.23 -1.22
N ARG A 48 2.79 4.89 -1.99
CA ARG A 48 4.20 4.52 -2.14
C ARG A 48 5.06 5.31 -1.16
N ARG A 49 6.07 4.64 -0.63
CA ARG A 49 7.06 5.21 0.28
C ARG A 49 8.44 4.70 -0.08
N ASN A 50 9.44 5.53 0.15
CA ASN A 50 10.84 5.13 0.08
C ASN A 50 11.38 4.88 1.49
N SER A 51 12.13 3.80 1.67
CA SER A 51 12.84 3.47 2.90
C SER A 51 14.26 3.06 2.58
N SER A 52 15.21 3.65 3.29
CA SER A 52 16.62 3.26 3.20
C SER A 52 16.98 2.27 4.29
N GLY A 53 17.90 1.37 3.99
CA GLY A 53 18.39 0.36 4.90
C GLY A 53 19.82 -0.05 4.56
N THR A 54 20.28 -1.09 5.23
CA THR A 54 21.62 -1.66 4.96
C THR A 54 21.48 -3.17 4.76
N LEU A 55 22.08 -3.64 3.70
CA LEU A 55 22.29 -5.05 3.43
C LEU A 55 23.67 -5.40 3.98
N THR A 56 23.71 -6.28 4.96
CA THR A 56 24.96 -6.66 5.66
C THR A 56 25.76 -7.66 4.81
N ALA A 57 27.09 -7.54 4.81
CA ALA A 57 27.98 -8.50 4.19
C ALA A 57 27.70 -9.92 4.66
N ASP A 58 27.81 -10.90 3.77
CA ASP A 58 27.58 -12.33 4.00
C ASP A 58 26.17 -12.71 4.47
N LEU A 59 25.22 -11.73 4.52
CA LEU A 59 23.82 -11.95 4.89
C LEU A 59 22.90 -11.76 3.68
N LYS A 60 22.31 -12.85 3.20
CA LYS A 60 21.42 -12.85 2.03
C LYS A 60 19.97 -12.40 2.34
N PHE A 61 19.66 -12.05 3.58
CA PHE A 61 18.33 -11.66 4.02
C PHE A 61 18.26 -10.17 4.32
N LEU A 62 17.25 -9.51 3.76
CA LEU A 62 16.94 -8.11 4.00
C LEU A 62 15.57 -8.00 4.68
N SER A 63 15.50 -7.36 5.84
CA SER A 63 14.25 -7.16 6.57
C SER A 63 13.35 -6.15 5.83
N LYS A 64 12.06 -6.44 5.79
CA LYS A 64 11.02 -5.55 5.27
C LYS A 64 10.59 -4.55 6.35
N PRO A 65 10.18 -3.33 5.98
CA PRO A 65 9.49 -2.42 6.90
C PRO A 65 8.20 -3.02 7.46
N SER A 66 7.80 -2.62 8.67
CA SER A 66 6.59 -3.15 9.33
C SER A 66 5.28 -2.79 8.64
N ASP A 67 5.29 -1.71 7.85
CA ASP A 67 4.16 -1.22 7.07
C ASP A 67 4.17 -1.69 5.60
N PHE A 68 5.08 -2.62 5.26
CA PHE A 68 5.26 -3.14 3.91
C PHE A 68 4.04 -3.92 3.41
N LEU A 69 3.57 -3.61 2.20
CA LEU A 69 2.53 -4.38 1.49
C LEU A 69 3.09 -5.08 0.24
N ALA A 70 3.73 -4.33 -0.65
CA ALA A 70 4.24 -4.86 -1.90
C ALA A 70 5.46 -4.07 -2.37
N PRO A 71 6.48 -4.73 -2.98
CA PRO A 71 7.64 -4.04 -3.51
C PRO A 71 7.27 -3.30 -4.80
N TYR A 72 7.83 -2.11 -4.98
CA TYR A 72 7.82 -1.42 -6.25
C TYR A 72 9.20 -1.52 -6.93
N SER A 73 10.26 -1.12 -6.22
CA SER A 73 11.64 -1.30 -6.67
C SER A 73 12.59 -1.40 -5.47
N LEU A 74 13.66 -2.14 -5.64
CA LEU A 74 14.75 -2.26 -4.68
C LEU A 74 16.06 -1.97 -5.41
N SER A 75 16.88 -1.08 -4.85
CA SER A 75 18.21 -0.78 -5.37
C SER A 75 19.27 -0.94 -4.30
N VAL A 76 20.48 -1.28 -4.72
CA VAL A 76 21.69 -1.24 -3.89
C VAL A 76 22.59 -0.13 -4.39
N VAL A 77 23.22 0.57 -3.46
CA VAL A 77 24.21 1.61 -3.77
C VAL A 77 25.57 0.96 -3.89
N ASN A 78 26.11 0.85 -5.09
CA ASN A 78 27.42 0.33 -5.38
C ASN A 78 28.28 1.44 -6.02
N SER A 79 29.40 1.78 -5.38
CA SER A 79 30.33 2.81 -5.89
C SER A 79 29.63 4.11 -6.31
N SER A 80 28.70 4.61 -5.47
CA SER A 80 27.89 5.82 -5.70
C SER A 80 26.88 5.72 -6.87
N LYS A 81 26.58 4.51 -7.34
CA LYS A 81 25.53 4.25 -8.34
C LYS A 81 24.44 3.37 -7.74
N ASN A 82 23.20 3.69 -8.07
CA ASN A 82 22.06 2.84 -7.72
C ASN A 82 21.92 1.73 -8.77
N GLU A 83 22.12 0.49 -8.34
CA GLU A 83 21.88 -0.71 -9.13
C GLU A 83 20.53 -1.29 -8.72
N PHE A 84 19.57 -1.27 -9.65
CA PHE A 84 18.20 -1.78 -9.38
C PHE A 84 18.19 -3.30 -9.52
N LEU A 85 17.71 -3.98 -8.47
CA LEU A 85 17.57 -5.41 -8.43
C LEU A 85 16.28 -5.84 -9.15
N LEU A 86 16.33 -6.98 -9.82
CA LEU A 86 15.17 -7.57 -10.47
C LEU A 86 14.43 -8.51 -9.50
N TYR A 87 13.12 -8.31 -9.38
CA TYR A 87 12.28 -9.20 -8.59
C TYR A 87 12.14 -10.57 -9.26
N LYS A 88 12.39 -11.65 -8.52
CA LYS A 88 12.32 -13.03 -8.98
C LYS A 88 11.71 -13.94 -7.91
N GLN A 89 11.17 -15.08 -8.33
CA GLN A 89 10.72 -16.12 -7.41
C GLN A 89 11.91 -16.76 -6.67
N VAL A 90 11.66 -17.23 -5.44
CA VAL A 90 12.69 -17.83 -4.58
C VAL A 90 13.38 -19.02 -5.24
N THR A 91 12.65 -19.85 -5.96
CA THR A 91 13.20 -20.99 -6.70
C THR A 91 14.29 -20.57 -7.69
N PHE A 92 14.04 -19.48 -8.45
CA PHE A 92 15.05 -18.91 -9.34
C PHE A 92 16.28 -18.44 -8.57
N LEU A 93 16.11 -17.78 -7.42
CA LEU A 93 17.20 -17.26 -6.61
C LEU A 93 18.08 -18.39 -6.06
N GLN A 94 17.45 -19.50 -5.66
CA GLN A 94 18.15 -20.70 -5.19
C GLN A 94 18.92 -21.39 -6.30
N ASP A 95 18.36 -21.48 -7.50
CA ASP A 95 19.03 -22.05 -8.68
C ASP A 95 20.16 -21.15 -9.18
N TYR A 96 19.98 -19.83 -9.10
CA TYR A 96 20.99 -18.84 -9.52
C TYR A 96 22.23 -18.87 -8.62
N THR A 97 22.07 -19.07 -7.32
CA THR A 97 23.15 -19.12 -6.35
C THR A 97 23.06 -20.39 -5.50
N PRO A 98 23.30 -21.58 -6.09
CA PRO A 98 23.22 -22.86 -5.39
C PRO A 98 24.29 -23.01 -4.31
N ASN A 99 25.46 -22.39 -4.50
CA ASN A 99 26.51 -22.36 -3.50
C ASN A 99 26.38 -21.11 -2.62
N PRO A 100 26.03 -21.24 -1.33
CA PRO A 100 25.88 -20.11 -0.42
C PRO A 100 27.17 -19.33 -0.16
N ALA A 101 28.34 -19.90 -0.46
CA ALA A 101 29.64 -19.21 -0.36
C ALA A 101 29.93 -18.27 -1.54
N THR A 102 29.10 -18.29 -2.59
CA THR A 102 29.24 -17.36 -3.70
C THR A 102 28.72 -15.98 -3.29
N THR A 103 29.61 -15.03 -3.17
CA THR A 103 29.29 -13.65 -2.81
C THR A 103 29.51 -12.69 -3.98
N GLY A 104 28.80 -11.57 -3.98
CA GLY A 104 28.91 -10.54 -5.03
C GLY A 104 28.01 -9.34 -4.75
N VAL A 105 27.87 -8.46 -5.75
CA VAL A 105 26.85 -7.42 -5.72
C VAL A 105 25.51 -8.07 -6.02
N PRO A 106 24.47 -7.89 -5.19
CA PRO A 106 23.14 -8.44 -5.44
C PRO A 106 22.53 -7.91 -6.74
N LEU A 107 21.95 -8.81 -7.53
CA LEU A 107 21.29 -8.49 -8.81
C LEU A 107 19.79 -8.81 -8.78
N TYR A 108 19.40 -9.74 -7.94
CA TYR A 108 18.03 -10.25 -7.84
C TYR A 108 17.56 -10.25 -6.41
N TYR A 109 16.25 -10.10 -6.22
CA TYR A 109 15.61 -10.26 -4.92
C TYR A 109 14.25 -10.93 -5.07
N GLY A 110 13.71 -11.48 -3.98
CA GLY A 110 12.39 -12.08 -3.94
C GLY A 110 11.86 -12.21 -2.52
N ASP A 111 10.58 -12.48 -2.39
CA ASP A 111 9.94 -12.66 -1.07
C ASP A 111 10.33 -14.01 -0.47
N TRP A 112 11.12 -13.99 0.60
CA TRP A 112 11.43 -15.20 1.37
C TRP A 112 10.28 -15.56 2.30
N ASN A 113 9.81 -14.59 3.06
CA ASN A 113 8.64 -14.69 3.93
C ASN A 113 7.98 -13.31 4.08
N ASP A 114 6.99 -13.20 4.97
CA ASP A 114 6.24 -11.99 5.20
C ASP A 114 7.11 -10.79 5.62
N SER A 115 8.16 -11.03 6.40
CA SER A 115 9.03 -9.99 6.98
C SER A 115 10.39 -9.82 6.31
N THR A 116 10.74 -10.65 5.29
CA THR A 116 12.12 -10.73 4.80
C THR A 116 12.16 -10.97 3.30
N PHE A 117 13.05 -10.24 2.60
CA PHE A 117 13.48 -10.56 1.25
C PHE A 117 14.71 -11.47 1.25
N LEU A 118 14.82 -12.30 0.23
CA LEU A 118 16.04 -13.02 -0.15
C LEU A 118 16.70 -12.26 -1.31
N VAL A 119 18.00 -12.02 -1.21
CA VAL A 119 18.79 -11.41 -2.29
C VAL A 119 19.79 -12.41 -2.84
N ALA A 120 20.13 -12.29 -4.13
CA ALA A 120 21.09 -13.14 -4.79
C ALA A 120 21.93 -12.34 -5.81
N PRO A 121 23.26 -12.58 -5.89
CA PRO A 121 24.06 -13.38 -4.95
C PRO A 121 24.11 -12.81 -3.53
N THR A 122 24.67 -13.57 -2.60
CA THR A 122 24.95 -13.10 -1.24
C THR A 122 25.88 -11.88 -1.28
N PRO A 123 25.58 -10.79 -0.54
CA PRO A 123 26.40 -9.59 -0.57
C PRO A 123 27.85 -9.85 -0.18
N SER A 124 28.81 -9.40 -0.99
CA SER A 124 30.25 -9.49 -0.70
C SER A 124 30.73 -8.42 0.28
N SER A 125 29.96 -7.35 0.45
CA SER A 125 30.22 -6.24 1.37
C SER A 125 28.88 -5.67 1.86
N SER A 126 28.92 -4.78 2.83
CA SER A 126 27.72 -4.07 3.25
C SER A 126 27.34 -3.01 2.21
N PHE A 127 26.10 -3.03 1.75
CA PHE A 127 25.55 -2.08 0.79
C PHE A 127 24.41 -1.28 1.42
N SER A 128 24.38 0.01 1.16
CA SER A 128 23.16 0.80 1.40
C SER A 128 22.09 0.37 0.38
N VAL A 129 20.86 0.24 0.84
CA VAL A 129 19.73 -0.13 -0.02
C VAL A 129 18.63 0.92 0.08
N GLU A 130 17.92 1.09 -1.04
CA GLU A 130 16.70 1.89 -1.10
C GLU A 130 15.56 1.02 -1.59
N LEU A 131 14.53 0.89 -0.76
CA LEU A 131 13.32 0.17 -1.07
C LEU A 131 12.19 1.16 -1.33
N HIS A 132 11.68 1.18 -2.55
CA HIS A 132 10.45 1.87 -2.90
C HIS A 132 9.32 0.85 -2.91
N TYR A 133 8.28 1.08 -2.10
CA TYR A 133 7.24 0.08 -1.84
C TYR A 133 5.89 0.71 -1.56
N PHE A 134 4.84 -0.09 -1.74
CA PHE A 134 3.50 0.24 -1.27
C PHE A 134 3.43 -0.05 0.23
N PHE A 135 3.02 0.96 1.00
CA PHE A 135 2.85 0.84 2.43
C PHE A 135 1.37 0.79 2.81
N ARG A 136 1.09 0.17 3.96
CA ARG A 136 -0.24 0.22 4.57
C ARG A 136 -0.37 1.53 5.34
N PRO A 137 -1.25 2.46 4.89
CA PRO A 137 -1.46 3.70 5.62
C PRO A 137 -2.11 3.44 6.98
N GLU A 138 -1.89 4.35 7.91
CA GLU A 138 -2.57 4.36 9.19
C GLU A 138 -4.07 4.57 8.99
N SER A 139 -4.90 3.86 9.78
CA SER A 139 -6.34 4.06 9.76
C SER A 139 -6.73 5.42 10.33
N ILE A 140 -7.79 6.03 9.80
CA ILE A 140 -8.35 7.28 10.35
C ILE A 140 -8.78 7.13 11.82
N THR A 141 -9.05 5.90 12.26
CA THR A 141 -9.43 5.60 13.65
C THR A 141 -8.28 5.75 14.63
N ALA A 142 -7.03 5.69 14.16
CA ALA A 142 -5.81 5.76 14.96
C ALA A 142 -4.93 6.97 14.60
N ALA A 143 -5.27 7.70 13.53
CA ALA A 143 -4.48 8.80 13.01
C ALA A 143 -4.29 9.92 14.04
N SER A 144 -3.05 10.21 14.40
CA SER A 144 -2.71 11.26 15.37
C SER A 144 -3.08 12.66 14.87
N SER A 145 -3.15 12.88 13.57
CA SER A 145 -3.62 14.12 12.92
C SER A 145 -5.14 14.27 12.93
N GLY A 146 -5.89 13.24 13.32
CA GLY A 146 -7.34 13.18 13.29
C GLY A 146 -7.95 12.95 11.91
N THR A 147 -7.14 12.93 10.85
CA THR A 147 -7.53 12.63 9.47
C THR A 147 -6.46 11.82 8.74
N THR A 148 -6.81 11.27 7.59
CA THR A 148 -5.89 10.54 6.70
C THR A 148 -6.08 11.00 5.25
N TRP A 149 -5.19 10.60 4.36
CA TRP A 149 -5.36 10.89 2.94
C TRP A 149 -6.72 10.42 2.39
N LEU A 150 -7.22 9.26 2.86
CA LEU A 150 -8.54 8.78 2.48
C LEU A 150 -9.66 9.68 3.03
N GLY A 151 -9.52 10.17 4.26
CA GLY A 151 -10.45 11.14 4.85
C GLY A 151 -10.50 12.47 4.11
N ASP A 152 -9.37 12.89 3.54
CA ASP A 152 -9.24 14.17 2.84
C ASP A 152 -9.61 14.08 1.35
N ASN A 153 -9.40 12.94 0.69
CA ASN A 153 -9.50 12.81 -0.76
C ASN A 153 -10.48 11.73 -1.25
N ALA A 154 -10.97 10.85 -0.35
CA ALA A 154 -11.84 9.73 -0.67
C ALA A 154 -13.07 9.68 0.26
N GLU A 155 -13.60 10.84 0.62
CA GLU A 155 -14.70 11.02 1.57
C GLU A 155 -15.89 10.10 1.28
N LEU A 156 -16.35 10.09 0.03
CA LEU A 156 -17.52 9.31 -0.37
C LEU A 156 -17.23 7.79 -0.31
N ALA A 157 -16.02 7.37 -0.68
CA ALA A 157 -15.65 5.98 -0.58
C ALA A 157 -15.63 5.50 0.87
N LEU A 158 -15.07 6.30 1.78
CA LEU A 158 -15.06 5.99 3.21
C LEU A 158 -16.48 5.93 3.79
N LEU A 159 -17.29 6.95 3.49
CA LEU A 159 -18.66 7.04 4.04
C LEU A 159 -19.51 5.86 3.54
N TYR A 160 -19.62 5.67 2.23
CA TYR A 160 -20.47 4.62 1.68
C TYR A 160 -19.93 3.21 1.98
N GLY A 161 -18.60 3.04 2.00
CA GLY A 161 -18.01 1.78 2.45
C GLY A 161 -18.38 1.44 3.90
N ALA A 162 -18.28 2.40 4.81
CA ALA A 162 -18.66 2.22 6.20
C ALA A 162 -20.18 2.03 6.38
N LEU A 163 -21.03 2.71 5.57
CA LEU A 163 -22.48 2.51 5.57
C LEU A 163 -22.88 1.10 5.11
N VAL A 164 -22.22 0.52 4.12
CA VAL A 164 -22.46 -0.87 3.71
C VAL A 164 -22.21 -1.84 4.87
N GLU A 165 -21.12 -1.66 5.61
CA GLU A 165 -20.80 -2.46 6.80
C GLU A 165 -21.84 -2.23 7.93
N ALA A 166 -22.21 -0.96 8.17
CA ALA A 166 -23.20 -0.59 9.18
C ALA A 166 -24.58 -1.21 8.91
N TYR A 167 -25.07 -1.10 7.67
CA TYR A 167 -26.36 -1.69 7.28
C TYR A 167 -26.33 -3.22 7.29
N THR A 168 -25.20 -3.82 6.95
CA THR A 168 -25.01 -5.26 7.09
C THR A 168 -25.10 -5.69 8.57
N PHE A 169 -24.48 -4.93 9.47
CA PHE A 169 -24.53 -5.20 10.92
C PHE A 169 -25.94 -5.07 11.48
N MET A 170 -26.66 -4.02 11.09
CA MET A 170 -28.04 -3.79 11.55
C MET A 170 -29.06 -4.75 10.92
N LYS A 171 -28.66 -5.56 9.92
CA LYS A 171 -29.59 -6.34 9.08
C LYS A 171 -30.66 -5.44 8.44
N GLY A 172 -30.20 -4.27 7.97
CA GLY A 172 -31.04 -3.25 7.38
C GLY A 172 -31.69 -3.68 6.06
N GLU A 173 -32.49 -2.78 5.50
CA GLU A 173 -33.24 -3.02 4.26
C GLU A 173 -32.29 -3.29 3.08
N GLN A 174 -32.61 -4.31 2.29
CA GLN A 174 -31.81 -4.75 1.16
C GLN A 174 -31.67 -3.67 0.08
N ASP A 175 -32.68 -2.86 -0.13
CA ASP A 175 -32.70 -1.78 -1.12
C ASP A 175 -31.68 -0.70 -0.78
N LEU A 176 -31.62 -0.29 0.49
CA LEU A 176 -30.63 0.68 0.98
C LEU A 176 -29.22 0.12 0.94
N LEU A 177 -29.04 -1.15 1.29
CA LEU A 177 -27.74 -1.82 1.16
C LEU A 177 -27.27 -1.84 -0.28
N THR A 178 -28.16 -2.13 -1.23
CA THR A 178 -27.85 -2.13 -2.67
C THR A 178 -27.49 -0.72 -3.15
N LEU A 179 -28.22 0.30 -2.71
CA LEU A 179 -27.95 1.70 -3.03
C LEU A 179 -26.56 2.14 -2.53
N TYR A 180 -26.24 1.89 -1.25
CA TYR A 180 -24.95 2.27 -0.69
C TYR A 180 -23.79 1.51 -1.30
N ASN A 181 -23.96 0.22 -1.60
CA ASN A 181 -22.96 -0.54 -2.32
C ASN A 181 -22.74 -0.01 -3.74
N GLY A 182 -23.80 0.39 -4.44
CA GLY A 182 -23.69 1.04 -5.76
C GLY A 182 -22.89 2.35 -5.68
N ARG A 183 -23.17 3.21 -4.71
CA ARG A 183 -22.44 4.47 -4.47
C ARG A 183 -20.99 4.22 -4.07
N PHE A 184 -20.73 3.19 -3.29
CA PHE A 184 -19.38 2.78 -2.94
C PHE A 184 -18.58 2.36 -4.18
N GLN A 185 -19.16 1.51 -5.04
CA GLN A 185 -18.49 1.07 -6.28
C GLN A 185 -18.24 2.25 -7.24
N GLU A 186 -19.17 3.19 -7.37
CA GLU A 186 -18.99 4.41 -8.15
C GLU A 186 -17.80 5.24 -7.63
N SER A 187 -17.72 5.44 -6.32
CA SER A 187 -16.62 6.18 -5.69
C SER A 187 -15.25 5.48 -5.82
N LEU A 188 -15.24 4.15 -5.77
CA LEU A 188 -14.01 3.36 -6.05
C LEU A 188 -13.56 3.52 -7.50
N GLN A 189 -14.50 3.55 -8.45
CA GLN A 189 -14.16 3.78 -9.84
C GLN A 189 -13.51 5.16 -10.07
N TRP A 190 -14.00 6.19 -9.38
CA TRP A 190 -13.37 7.52 -9.43
C TRP A 190 -11.95 7.52 -8.87
N LEU A 191 -11.71 6.79 -7.77
CA LEU A 191 -10.36 6.63 -7.20
C LEU A 191 -9.43 5.88 -8.15
N LYS A 192 -9.89 4.82 -8.81
CA LYS A 192 -9.12 4.08 -9.82
C LYS A 192 -8.75 5.00 -10.99
N ASN A 193 -9.72 5.73 -11.52
CA ASN A 193 -9.48 6.70 -12.60
C ASN A 193 -8.48 7.80 -12.20
N LEU A 194 -8.52 8.26 -10.94
CA LEU A 194 -7.55 9.21 -10.41
C LEU A 194 -6.13 8.62 -10.37
N GLY A 195 -6.00 7.37 -9.96
CA GLY A 195 -4.72 6.64 -9.94
C GLY A 195 -4.15 6.46 -11.35
N GLU A 196 -4.97 5.94 -12.27
CA GLU A 196 -4.58 5.74 -13.67
C GLU A 196 -4.25 7.06 -14.38
N GLY A 197 -5.04 8.12 -14.15
CA GLY A 197 -4.81 9.44 -14.75
C GLY A 197 -3.48 10.07 -14.36
N LYS A 198 -2.92 9.72 -13.20
CA LYS A 198 -1.57 10.14 -12.81
C LYS A 198 -0.48 9.34 -13.51
N GLN A 199 -0.74 8.05 -13.79
CA GLN A 199 0.23 7.18 -14.47
C GLN A 199 0.33 7.45 -15.97
N THR A 200 -0.73 7.91 -16.62
CA THR A 200 -0.73 8.25 -18.06
C THR A 200 0.04 9.51 -18.40
N ARG A 201 0.59 10.23 -17.42
CA ARG A 201 1.50 11.37 -17.64
C ARG A 201 2.96 10.98 -17.86
N ASP A 202 3.25 9.69 -18.08
CA ASP A 202 4.58 9.30 -18.50
C ASP A 202 4.87 9.90 -19.88
N GLU A 203 5.76 10.90 -19.91
CA GLU A 203 6.11 11.66 -21.08
C GLU A 203 7.10 10.92 -22.00
N TYR A 204 6.91 9.63 -22.22
CA TYR A 204 7.57 8.91 -23.31
C TYR A 204 7.02 9.36 -24.67
N ARG A 205 6.97 10.68 -24.88
CA ARG A 205 6.52 11.26 -26.13
C ARG A 205 7.41 10.95 -27.32
N TYR A 206 8.63 10.37 -27.11
CA TYR A 206 9.63 10.27 -28.17
C TYR A 206 10.51 9.04 -28.17
N ASP A 207 10.18 7.94 -27.54
CA ASP A 207 10.98 6.68 -27.56
C ASP A 207 12.50 6.85 -27.31
N ARG A 208 12.92 7.93 -26.69
CA ARG A 208 14.33 8.21 -26.42
C ARG A 208 14.57 8.18 -24.93
N LEU A 209 15.23 7.11 -24.49
CA LEU A 209 15.90 7.14 -23.20
C LEU A 209 16.81 8.38 -23.15
N ARG A 210 16.56 9.27 -22.18
CA ARG A 210 17.55 10.33 -21.89
C ARG A 210 18.84 9.61 -21.50
N ARG A 211 19.88 9.76 -22.33
CA ARG A 211 21.21 9.33 -21.95
C ARG A 211 21.67 10.23 -20.81
N ASP A 212 22.28 9.61 -19.80
CA ASP A 212 22.96 10.33 -18.74
C ASP A 212 23.93 11.31 -19.38
N VAL A 213 23.81 12.57 -19.01
CA VAL A 213 24.84 13.58 -19.28
C VAL A 213 25.96 13.25 -18.31
N ALA A 214 27.09 12.81 -18.85
CA ALA A 214 28.29 12.48 -18.10
C ALA A 214 28.82 13.68 -17.32
#